data_f1fdd354ec783c2b6c2840264abdc845
#
_entry.id   f1fdd354ec783c2b6c2840264abdc845
#
_cell.length_a   1.000
_cell.length_b   1.000
_cell.length_c   1.000
_cell.angle_alpha   90.00
_cell.angle_beta   90.00
_cell.angle_gamma   90.00
#
_symmetry.space_group_name_H-M   'P 1'
#
loop_
_entity.id
_entity.type
_entity.pdbx_description
1 polymer ?
#
loop_
_entity_poly.entity_id
_entity_poly.type
_entity_poly.pdbx_seq_one_letter_code
_entity_poly.pdbx_strand_id
1 'polypeptide(L)'
;HVNAVQKGAQSFERATPDAVGNKRRILVSDLAGRSNIVMKAQEMGIRVSNDTPQLKGILAKVKEQEHLGFDYEGAEGSLALLIRKALGRGEPAFQLEAFHVSMHGDGVEHVCEATVKVSVGDKTAHTVADGDGPVNALDHALRNALRGFYPVLKQVKLTDYKVRILNGGTGT
;
A
#
# COMPACT_ATOMS: atom_id res chain seq x y z
N HIS A 1 -13.35 17.73 10.96
CA HIS A 1 -13.84 18.15 9.64
C HIS A 1 -14.72 17.08 8.97
N VAL A 2 -14.30 15.78 8.91
CA VAL A 2 -15.07 14.70 8.23
C VAL A 2 -16.47 14.53 8.83
N ASN A 3 -16.62 14.55 10.16
CA ASN A 3 -17.93 14.47 10.80
C ASN A 3 -18.84 15.68 10.50
N ALA A 4 -18.26 16.85 10.25
CA ALA A 4 -19.02 18.03 9.89
C ALA A 4 -19.52 17.97 8.44
N VAL A 5 -18.69 17.43 7.53
CA VAL A 5 -19.08 17.18 6.13
C VAL A 5 -20.21 16.12 6.05
N GLN A 6 -20.18 15.11 6.91
CA GLN A 6 -21.27 14.12 7.02
C GLN A 6 -22.60 14.73 7.45
N LYS A 7 -22.57 15.76 8.32
CA LYS A 7 -23.78 16.43 8.83
C LYS A 7 -24.30 17.53 7.91
N GLY A 8 -23.47 18.08 7.02
CA GLY A 8 -23.86 19.11 6.08
C GLY A 8 -22.69 19.56 5.21
N ALA A 9 -22.52 18.93 4.05
CA ALA A 9 -21.43 19.23 3.12
C ALA A 9 -21.40 20.72 2.71
N GLN A 10 -22.57 21.34 2.58
CA GLN A 10 -22.72 22.75 2.19
C GLN A 10 -22.10 23.75 3.17
N SER A 11 -21.81 23.33 4.40
CA SER A 11 -21.18 24.21 5.42
C SER A 11 -19.70 24.48 5.12
N PHE A 12 -19.06 23.66 4.30
CA PHE A 12 -17.62 23.70 4.04
C PHE A 12 -17.26 23.79 2.56
N GLU A 13 -18.19 23.51 1.67
CA GLU A 13 -17.98 23.46 0.23
C GLU A 13 -18.84 24.57 -0.44
N ARG A 14 -18.17 25.48 -1.14
CA ARG A 14 -18.88 26.54 -1.90
C ARG A 14 -19.56 25.98 -3.15
N ALA A 15 -19.09 24.84 -3.68
CA ALA A 15 -19.67 24.10 -4.77
C ALA A 15 -19.50 22.60 -4.50
N THR A 16 -20.46 21.79 -4.93
CA THR A 16 -20.31 20.32 -4.85
C THR A 16 -19.19 19.89 -5.80
N PRO A 17 -18.27 19.01 -5.40
CA PRO A 17 -17.17 18.55 -6.24
C PRO A 17 -17.65 18.01 -7.60
N ASP A 18 -18.76 17.28 -7.63
CA ASP A 18 -19.33 16.70 -8.84
C ASP A 18 -19.76 17.77 -9.86
N ALA A 19 -20.19 18.94 -9.41
CA ALA A 19 -20.57 20.05 -10.28
C ALA A 19 -19.41 20.64 -11.09
N VAL A 20 -18.18 20.40 -10.63
CA VAL A 20 -16.93 20.86 -11.29
C VAL A 20 -16.08 19.70 -11.80
N GLY A 21 -16.67 18.49 -11.93
CA GLY A 21 -16.00 17.31 -12.46
C GLY A 21 -14.95 16.69 -11.50
N ASN A 22 -14.96 17.07 -10.23
CA ASN A 22 -14.08 16.54 -9.20
C ASN A 22 -14.78 15.50 -8.32
N LYS A 23 -13.98 14.70 -7.61
CA LYS A 23 -14.47 13.78 -6.58
C LYS A 23 -13.89 14.18 -5.23
N ARG A 24 -14.71 14.08 -4.18
CA ARG A 24 -14.25 14.28 -2.81
C ARG A 24 -13.25 13.16 -2.47
N ARG A 25 -12.07 13.54 -1.97
CA ARG A 25 -11.08 12.60 -1.44
C ARG A 25 -11.00 12.74 0.07
N ILE A 26 -11.13 11.63 0.77
CA ILE A 26 -10.92 11.55 2.21
C ILE A 26 -9.51 11.05 2.42
N LEU A 27 -8.69 11.90 3.06
CA LEU A 27 -7.33 11.55 3.42
C LEU A 27 -7.34 10.72 4.70
N VAL A 28 -6.50 9.70 4.73
CA VAL A 28 -6.20 8.93 5.93
C VAL A 28 -4.78 9.29 6.33
N SER A 29 -4.62 9.92 7.48
CA SER A 29 -3.35 10.34 8.05
C SER A 29 -3.34 10.05 9.55
N ASP A 30 -2.21 10.28 10.23
CA ASP A 30 -2.06 10.14 11.68
C ASP A 30 -3.08 10.94 12.48
N LEU A 31 -3.58 12.05 11.91
CA LEU A 31 -4.68 12.86 12.44
C LEU A 31 -6.06 12.27 12.12
N ALA A 32 -6.15 11.19 11.33
CA ALA A 32 -7.43 10.60 10.97
C ALA A 32 -8.12 9.99 12.19
N GLY A 33 -9.38 10.37 12.38
CA GLY A 33 -10.26 9.76 13.38
C GLY A 33 -10.90 8.46 12.89
N ARG A 34 -11.63 7.77 13.79
CA ARG A 34 -12.36 6.54 13.48
C ARG A 34 -13.27 6.69 12.25
N SER A 35 -13.98 7.81 12.15
CA SER A 35 -14.90 8.09 11.04
C SER A 35 -14.22 8.12 9.68
N ASN A 36 -12.96 8.58 9.60
CA ASN A 36 -12.20 8.60 8.36
C ASN A 36 -11.89 7.18 7.88
N ILE A 37 -11.45 6.31 8.81
CA ILE A 37 -11.18 4.89 8.49
C ILE A 37 -12.46 4.19 8.04
N VAL A 38 -13.59 4.43 8.73
CA VAL A 38 -14.89 3.84 8.36
C VAL A 38 -15.31 4.27 6.97
N MET A 39 -15.27 5.58 6.68
CA MET A 39 -15.64 6.10 5.36
C MET A 39 -14.73 5.55 4.26
N LYS A 40 -13.43 5.54 4.48
CA LYS A 40 -12.46 5.02 3.51
C LYS A 40 -12.63 3.52 3.28
N ALA A 41 -12.90 2.75 4.33
CA ALA A 41 -13.22 1.33 4.22
C ALA A 41 -14.49 1.10 3.38
N GLN A 42 -15.54 1.90 3.60
CA GLN A 42 -16.78 1.83 2.84
C GLN A 42 -16.59 2.19 1.36
N GLU A 43 -15.78 3.23 1.04
CA GLU A 43 -15.39 3.57 -0.33
C GLU A 43 -14.71 2.40 -1.04
N MET A 44 -13.90 1.62 -0.31
CA MET A 44 -13.22 0.41 -0.80
C MET A 44 -14.10 -0.85 -0.76
N GLY A 45 -15.41 -0.72 -0.47
CA GLY A 45 -16.34 -1.85 -0.40
C GLY A 45 -16.15 -2.77 0.83
N ILE A 46 -15.43 -2.31 1.86
CA ILE A 46 -15.21 -3.07 3.10
C ILE A 46 -16.26 -2.64 4.12
N ARG A 47 -17.07 -3.60 4.59
CA ARG A 47 -18.11 -3.36 5.59
C ARG A 47 -17.47 -3.17 6.98
N VAL A 48 -17.41 -1.92 7.43
CA VAL A 48 -16.94 -1.49 8.76
C VAL A 48 -17.88 -0.40 9.24
N SER A 49 -18.19 -0.38 10.53
CA SER A 49 -18.97 0.66 11.21
C SER A 49 -18.19 1.21 12.40
N ASN A 50 -18.66 2.31 12.97
CA ASN A 50 -18.06 2.90 14.17
C ASN A 50 -18.09 1.96 15.39
N ASP A 51 -19.02 0.99 15.41
CA ASP A 51 -19.20 0.00 16.48
C ASP A 51 -18.38 -1.29 16.24
N THR A 52 -17.62 -1.36 15.14
CA THR A 52 -16.75 -2.50 14.84
C THR A 52 -15.67 -2.61 15.93
N PRO A 53 -15.60 -3.72 16.70
CA PRO A 53 -14.67 -3.85 17.82
C PRO A 53 -13.20 -3.67 17.42
N GLN A 54 -12.84 -4.12 16.21
CA GLN A 54 -11.48 -4.07 15.67
C GLN A 54 -11.06 -2.66 15.23
N LEU A 55 -11.99 -1.70 15.12
CA LEU A 55 -11.71 -0.37 14.58
C LEU A 55 -10.62 0.38 15.36
N LYS A 56 -10.60 0.23 16.69
CA LYS A 56 -9.55 0.82 17.54
C LYS A 56 -8.16 0.25 17.20
N GLY A 57 -8.07 -1.06 17.00
CA GLY A 57 -6.83 -1.73 16.61
C GLY A 57 -6.37 -1.34 15.20
N ILE A 58 -7.30 -1.23 14.25
CA ILE A 58 -7.02 -0.77 12.88
C ILE A 58 -6.41 0.65 12.94
N LEU A 59 -7.04 1.57 13.66
CA LEU A 59 -6.57 2.94 13.80
C LEU A 59 -5.17 3.01 14.44
N ALA A 60 -4.94 2.22 15.50
CA ALA A 60 -3.64 2.14 16.15
C ALA A 60 -2.57 1.62 15.17
N LYS A 61 -2.91 0.60 14.38
CA LYS A 61 -1.98 0.02 13.40
C LYS A 61 -1.68 0.98 12.25
N VAL A 62 -2.66 1.72 11.75
CA VAL A 62 -2.44 2.76 10.74
C VAL A 62 -1.45 3.80 11.27
N LYS A 63 -1.69 4.34 12.47
CA LYS A 63 -0.80 5.33 13.09
C LYS A 63 0.62 4.80 13.31
N GLU A 64 0.76 3.57 13.78
CA GLU A 64 2.07 2.92 13.95
C GLU A 64 2.82 2.85 12.61
N GLN A 65 2.14 2.42 11.55
CA GLN A 65 2.75 2.30 10.23
C GLN A 65 3.12 3.68 9.65
N GLU A 66 2.27 4.69 9.81
CA GLU A 66 2.57 6.06 9.37
C GLU A 66 3.77 6.63 10.15
N HIS A 67 3.88 6.34 11.44
CA HIS A 67 5.06 6.71 12.23
C HIS A 67 6.33 6.04 11.73
N LEU A 68 6.24 4.81 11.21
CA LEU A 68 7.33 4.10 10.54
C LEU A 68 7.59 4.58 9.10
N GLY A 69 6.83 5.55 8.62
CA GLY A 69 7.01 6.18 7.33
C GLY A 69 6.14 5.64 6.19
N PHE A 70 5.21 4.75 6.46
CA PHE A 70 4.24 4.35 5.46
C PHE A 70 3.26 5.50 5.18
N ASP A 71 2.81 5.60 3.94
CA ASP A 71 1.84 6.60 3.50
C ASP A 71 0.67 5.91 2.80
N TYR A 72 -0.52 6.11 3.35
CA TYR A 72 -1.73 5.50 2.83
C TYR A 72 -2.54 6.42 1.91
N GLU A 73 -2.12 7.69 1.74
CA GLU A 73 -2.85 8.64 0.90
C GLU A 73 -2.94 8.18 -0.56
N GLY A 74 -1.84 7.66 -1.09
CA GLY A 74 -1.76 7.11 -2.45
C GLY A 74 -1.83 5.58 -2.52
N ALA A 75 -1.89 4.88 -1.37
CA ALA A 75 -1.78 3.43 -1.27
C ALA A 75 -3.07 2.77 -0.75
N GLU A 76 -4.21 3.08 -1.39
CA GLU A 76 -5.54 2.59 -0.99
C GLU A 76 -5.61 1.05 -0.93
N GLY A 77 -4.94 0.37 -1.86
CA GLY A 77 -4.85 -1.11 -1.84
C GLY A 77 -4.17 -1.64 -0.59
N SER A 78 -3.08 -1.01 -0.15
CA SER A 78 -2.37 -1.38 1.08
C SER A 78 -3.22 -1.14 2.32
N LEU A 79 -3.95 -0.01 2.37
CA LEU A 79 -4.89 0.27 3.44
C LEU A 79 -6.03 -0.77 3.48
N ALA A 80 -6.58 -1.12 2.32
CA ALA A 80 -7.62 -2.14 2.22
C ALA A 80 -7.16 -3.50 2.74
N LEU A 81 -5.93 -3.91 2.40
CA LEU A 81 -5.33 -5.15 2.89
C LEU A 81 -5.12 -5.11 4.40
N LEU A 82 -4.62 -4.00 4.96
CA LEU A 82 -4.45 -3.81 6.39
C LEU A 82 -5.79 -3.96 7.13
N ILE A 83 -6.84 -3.28 6.64
CA ILE A 83 -8.19 -3.34 7.24
C ILE A 83 -8.74 -4.77 7.16
N ARG A 84 -8.67 -5.43 6.01
CA ARG A 84 -9.16 -6.81 5.83
C ARG A 84 -8.44 -7.77 6.76
N LYS A 85 -7.11 -7.68 6.86
CA LYS A 85 -6.31 -8.50 7.78
C LYS A 85 -6.71 -8.28 9.24
N ALA A 86 -6.91 -7.04 9.66
CA ALA A 86 -7.33 -6.71 11.03
C ALA A 86 -8.76 -7.20 11.35
N LEU A 87 -9.62 -7.35 10.33
CA LEU A 87 -10.97 -7.92 10.46
C LEU A 87 -10.97 -9.46 10.41
N GLY A 88 -9.80 -10.11 10.31
CA GLY A 88 -9.70 -11.56 10.11
C GLY A 88 -10.22 -12.01 8.73
N ARG A 89 -10.25 -11.11 7.76
CA ARG A 89 -10.76 -11.36 6.41
C ARG A 89 -9.60 -11.29 5.41
N GLY A 90 -9.05 -12.41 5.06
CA GLY A 90 -8.03 -12.54 4.03
C GLY A 90 -6.78 -13.23 4.53
N GLU A 91 -6.47 -14.33 3.89
CA GLU A 91 -5.16 -14.98 3.99
C GLU A 91 -4.15 -14.19 3.14
N PRO A 92 -2.87 -14.19 3.52
CA PRO A 92 -1.82 -13.63 2.68
C PRO A 92 -1.83 -14.32 1.30
N ALA A 93 -1.82 -13.54 0.24
CA ALA A 93 -1.76 -14.08 -1.12
C ALA A 93 -0.47 -14.88 -1.37
N PHE A 94 0.60 -14.50 -0.69
CA PHE A 94 1.90 -15.20 -0.69
C PHE A 94 2.66 -14.86 0.58
N GLN A 95 3.68 -15.65 0.89
CA GLN A 95 4.65 -15.37 1.94
C GLN A 95 6.00 -15.11 1.30
N LEU A 96 6.65 -14.00 1.65
CA LEU A 96 8.03 -13.72 1.28
C LEU A 96 8.96 -14.51 2.19
N GLU A 97 9.69 -15.47 1.62
CA GLU A 97 10.64 -16.33 2.34
C GLU A 97 12.02 -15.66 2.46
N ALA A 98 12.50 -15.13 1.33
CA ALA A 98 13.80 -14.46 1.26
C ALA A 98 13.86 -13.53 0.04
N PHE A 99 14.72 -12.54 0.14
CA PHE A 99 15.15 -11.76 -1.01
C PHE A 99 16.63 -11.36 -0.86
N HIS A 100 17.26 -11.12 -2.00
CA HIS A 100 18.61 -10.59 -2.08
C HIS A 100 18.70 -9.62 -3.24
N VAL A 101 19.45 -8.54 -3.08
CA VAL A 101 19.72 -7.57 -4.13
C VAL A 101 21.21 -7.35 -4.18
N SER A 102 21.77 -7.41 -5.38
CA SER A 102 23.17 -7.09 -5.65
C SER A 102 23.27 -6.03 -6.74
N MET A 103 24.27 -5.18 -6.62
CA MET A 103 24.58 -4.19 -7.65
C MET A 103 26.05 -4.38 -8.03
N HIS A 104 26.27 -4.55 -9.31
CA HIS A 104 27.60 -4.69 -9.89
C HIS A 104 27.80 -3.57 -10.91
N GLY A 105 28.97 -2.98 -10.93
CA GLY A 105 29.32 -1.92 -11.89
C GLY A 105 30.80 -1.89 -12.15
N ASP A 106 31.19 -1.55 -13.36
CA ASP A 106 32.57 -1.34 -13.80
C ASP A 106 32.97 0.16 -13.81
N GLY A 107 32.11 1.02 -13.28
CA GLY A 107 32.25 2.47 -13.28
C GLY A 107 31.60 3.18 -14.48
N VAL A 108 31.12 2.43 -15.47
CA VAL A 108 30.41 2.96 -16.66
C VAL A 108 28.98 2.46 -16.67
N GLU A 109 28.78 1.18 -16.47
CA GLU A 109 27.46 0.57 -16.42
C GLU A 109 27.21 -0.06 -15.04
N HIS A 110 25.97 -0.04 -14.60
CA HIS A 110 25.51 -0.68 -13.36
C HIS A 110 24.40 -1.67 -13.68
N VAL A 111 24.61 -2.91 -13.26
CA VAL A 111 23.57 -3.94 -13.33
C VAL A 111 23.09 -4.21 -11.92
N CYS A 112 21.78 -4.13 -11.73
CA CYS A 112 21.14 -4.49 -10.48
C CYS A 112 20.37 -5.80 -10.67
N GLU A 113 20.73 -6.82 -9.90
CA GLU A 113 20.10 -8.13 -9.88
C GLU A 113 19.35 -8.33 -8.56
N ALA A 114 18.16 -8.88 -8.62
CA ALA A 114 17.42 -9.28 -7.44
C ALA A 114 16.98 -10.74 -7.53
N THR A 115 17.11 -11.44 -6.41
CA THR A 115 16.59 -12.79 -6.21
C THR A 115 15.44 -12.72 -5.20
N VAL A 116 14.33 -13.39 -5.49
CA VAL A 116 13.15 -13.46 -4.62
C VAL A 116 12.68 -14.89 -4.48
N LYS A 117 12.44 -15.31 -3.23
CA LYS A 117 11.83 -16.60 -2.89
C LYS A 117 10.51 -16.35 -2.17
N VAL A 118 9.43 -16.91 -2.71
CA VAL A 118 8.07 -16.80 -2.16
C VAL A 118 7.41 -18.16 -2.04
N SER A 119 6.45 -18.29 -1.12
CA SER A 119 5.54 -19.43 -1.05
C SER A 119 4.09 -18.98 -1.28
N VAL A 120 3.33 -19.81 -1.98
CA VAL A 120 1.90 -19.68 -2.24
C VAL A 120 1.24 -21.00 -1.91
N GLY A 121 0.56 -21.10 -0.78
CA GLY A 121 0.17 -22.39 -0.21
C GLY A 121 1.39 -23.27 -0.01
N ASP A 122 1.35 -24.49 -0.50
CA ASP A 122 2.44 -25.48 -0.39
C ASP A 122 3.51 -25.37 -1.50
N LYS A 123 3.37 -24.41 -2.40
CA LYS A 123 4.28 -24.25 -3.55
C LYS A 123 5.25 -23.11 -3.32
N THR A 124 6.51 -23.33 -3.63
CA THR A 124 7.57 -22.32 -3.56
C THR A 124 8.01 -21.92 -4.98
N ALA A 125 8.22 -20.64 -5.20
CA ALA A 125 8.88 -20.10 -6.37
C ALA A 125 10.15 -19.34 -5.96
N HIS A 126 11.22 -19.54 -6.70
CA HIS A 126 12.51 -18.88 -6.47
C HIS A 126 12.98 -18.35 -7.84
N THR A 127 13.09 -17.05 -7.98
CA THR A 127 13.36 -16.38 -9.24
C THR A 127 14.39 -15.29 -9.08
N VAL A 128 15.04 -14.98 -10.18
CA VAL A 128 16.00 -13.89 -10.32
C VAL A 128 15.57 -12.99 -11.47
N ALA A 129 15.88 -11.72 -11.37
CA ALA A 129 15.70 -10.75 -12.46
C ALA A 129 16.63 -9.57 -12.31
N ASP A 130 16.98 -8.98 -13.44
CA ASP A 130 17.71 -7.73 -13.55
C ASP A 130 16.73 -6.55 -13.58
N GLY A 131 17.26 -5.36 -13.27
CA GLY A 131 16.53 -4.10 -13.35
C GLY A 131 17.44 -2.89 -13.36
N ASP A 132 16.88 -1.73 -13.72
CA ASP A 132 17.57 -0.44 -13.77
C ASP A 132 18.00 0.06 -12.37
N GLY A 133 17.53 -0.61 -11.33
CA GLY A 133 17.84 -0.32 -9.95
C GLY A 133 17.23 -1.35 -8.99
N PRO A 134 17.56 -1.28 -7.69
CA PRO A 134 17.22 -2.33 -6.73
C PRO A 134 15.73 -2.61 -6.62
N VAL A 135 14.89 -1.58 -6.64
CA VAL A 135 13.43 -1.75 -6.54
C VAL A 135 12.85 -2.31 -7.83
N ASN A 136 13.36 -1.88 -8.98
CA ASN A 136 12.92 -2.39 -10.29
C ASN A 136 13.30 -3.88 -10.44
N ALA A 137 14.53 -4.26 -10.08
CA ALA A 137 14.96 -5.65 -10.08
C ALA A 137 14.11 -6.52 -9.15
N LEU A 138 13.81 -6.04 -7.93
CA LEU A 138 12.93 -6.73 -6.99
C LEU A 138 11.50 -6.89 -7.51
N ASP A 139 10.93 -5.86 -8.14
CA ASP A 139 9.58 -5.94 -8.75
C ASP A 139 9.56 -6.98 -9.88
N HIS A 140 10.58 -6.99 -10.73
CA HIS A 140 10.69 -7.98 -11.80
C HIS A 140 10.81 -9.41 -11.23
N ALA A 141 11.70 -9.65 -10.27
CA ALA A 141 11.87 -10.94 -9.64
C ALA A 141 10.58 -11.42 -8.95
N LEU A 142 9.93 -10.55 -8.18
CA LEU A 142 8.67 -10.86 -7.50
C LEU A 142 7.54 -11.20 -8.50
N ARG A 143 7.40 -10.40 -9.55
CA ARG A 143 6.42 -10.68 -10.61
C ARG A 143 6.69 -11.99 -11.31
N ASN A 144 7.95 -12.31 -11.60
CA ASN A 144 8.33 -13.59 -12.19
C ASN A 144 7.95 -14.77 -11.29
N ALA A 145 8.17 -14.65 -9.97
CA ALA A 145 7.79 -15.65 -8.99
C ALA A 145 6.26 -15.86 -8.91
N LEU A 146 5.49 -14.78 -9.01
CA LEU A 146 4.05 -14.81 -8.76
C LEU A 146 3.20 -15.02 -10.01
N ARG A 147 3.70 -14.75 -11.22
CA ARG A 147 2.93 -14.85 -12.48
C ARG A 147 2.30 -16.21 -12.73
N GLY A 148 2.93 -17.28 -12.28
CA GLY A 148 2.40 -18.64 -12.41
C GLY A 148 1.19 -18.91 -11.51
N PHE A 149 1.10 -18.20 -10.39
CA PHE A 149 -0.01 -18.31 -9.43
C PHE A 149 -1.11 -17.29 -9.72
N TYR A 150 -0.72 -16.09 -10.13
CA TYR A 150 -1.60 -14.93 -10.32
C TYR A 150 -1.43 -14.32 -11.72
N PRO A 151 -2.05 -14.90 -12.77
CA PRO A 151 -1.90 -14.42 -14.15
C PRO A 151 -2.32 -12.95 -14.34
N VAL A 152 -3.22 -12.43 -13.48
CA VAL A 152 -3.68 -11.04 -13.50
C VAL A 152 -2.54 -10.02 -13.32
N LEU A 153 -1.42 -10.43 -12.71
CA LEU A 153 -0.24 -9.57 -12.53
C LEU A 153 0.36 -9.07 -13.86
N LYS A 154 0.08 -9.75 -14.98
CA LYS A 154 0.48 -9.27 -16.32
C LYS A 154 -0.19 -7.94 -16.70
N GLN A 155 -1.34 -7.64 -16.11
CA GLN A 155 -2.11 -6.42 -16.37
C GLN A 155 -1.78 -5.29 -15.39
N VAL A 156 -1.11 -5.60 -14.26
CA VAL A 156 -0.74 -4.63 -13.23
C VAL A 156 0.47 -3.84 -13.71
N LYS A 157 0.33 -2.52 -13.77
CA LYS A 157 1.41 -1.59 -14.17
C LYS A 157 1.67 -0.62 -13.02
N LEU A 158 2.95 -0.29 -12.83
CA LEU A 158 3.34 0.79 -11.93
C LEU A 158 2.91 2.12 -12.55
N THR A 159 2.13 2.92 -11.84
CA THR A 159 1.63 4.22 -12.30
C THR A 159 2.26 5.39 -11.57
N ASP A 160 2.76 5.18 -10.37
CA ASP A 160 3.47 6.19 -9.58
C ASP A 160 4.46 5.52 -8.64
N TYR A 161 5.59 6.17 -8.39
CA TYR A 161 6.65 5.71 -7.49
C TYR A 161 7.30 6.90 -6.80
N LYS A 162 7.29 6.88 -5.46
CA LYS A 162 7.90 7.93 -4.64
C LYS A 162 8.87 7.32 -3.64
N VAL A 163 10.00 7.97 -3.47
CA VAL A 163 11.00 7.63 -2.45
C VAL A 163 11.19 8.83 -1.55
N ARG A 164 11.25 8.60 -0.26
CA ARG A 164 11.59 9.63 0.73
C ARG A 164 12.57 9.10 1.78
N ILE A 165 13.40 9.97 2.28
CA ILE A 165 14.29 9.67 3.40
C ILE A 165 13.48 9.81 4.69
N LEU A 166 13.40 8.75 5.49
CA LEU A 166 12.66 8.75 6.75
C LEU A 166 13.50 9.28 7.92
N ASN A 167 14.80 8.98 7.95
CA ASN A 167 15.72 9.35 9.03
C ASN A 167 16.92 10.14 8.46
N GLY A 168 16.67 11.39 8.07
CA GLY A 168 17.68 12.25 7.47
C GLY A 168 18.86 12.64 8.40
N GLY A 169 18.80 12.31 9.69
CA GLY A 169 19.84 12.62 10.66
C GLY A 169 20.93 11.56 10.85
N THR A 170 20.78 10.39 10.22
CA THR A 170 21.71 9.25 10.35
C THR A 170 22.43 8.88 9.04
N GLY A 171 22.11 9.58 7.96
CA GLY A 171 22.82 9.44 6.67
C GLY A 171 23.98 10.42 6.61
N THR A 172 25.19 9.94 6.70
CA THR A 172 26.41 10.69 6.38
C THR A 172 26.62 10.68 4.89
#